data_49efd02359e9a025d91bf58184f451a0
#
_entry.id   49efd02359e9a025d91bf58184f451a0
#
_cell.length_a   1.000
_cell.length_b   1.000
_cell.length_c   1.000
_cell.angle_alpha   90.00
_cell.angle_beta   90.00
_cell.angle_gamma   90.00
#
_symmetry.space_group_name_H-M   'P 1'
#
loop_
_entity.id
_entity.type
_entity.pdbx_description
1 polymer ?
#
loop_
_entity_poly.entity_id
_entity_poly.type
_entity_poly.pdbx_seq_one_letter_code
_entity_poly.pdbx_strand_id
1 'polypeptide(L)'
;MTIQECYESFGGDFDDVRQRIPKDELIQRFALKFLDDKSYESLQAGLKNDDMDQAFRAAHHLKGVSQNLSFKKLGISSSELMEVLRHWETEPVDKAHCEELMKQVSSDYEAVTGAIRQL
;
A
#
# COMPACT_ATOMS: atom_id res chain seq x y z
N MET A 1 7.04 -19.79 -6.47
CA MET A 1 7.26 -18.73 -7.48
C MET A 1 8.52 -17.92 -7.14
N THR A 2 9.16 -17.34 -8.15
CA THR A 2 10.28 -16.43 -7.93
C THR A 2 9.77 -15.07 -7.47
N ILE A 3 10.67 -14.25 -6.90
CA ILE A 3 10.30 -12.89 -6.52
C ILE A 3 9.87 -12.05 -7.73
N GLN A 4 10.49 -12.27 -8.89
CA GLN A 4 10.09 -11.58 -10.12
C GLN A 4 8.68 -11.98 -10.54
N GLU A 5 8.37 -13.27 -10.54
CA GLU A 5 7.02 -13.77 -10.84
C GLU A 5 5.99 -13.23 -9.86
N CYS A 6 6.36 -13.12 -8.58
CA CYS A 6 5.52 -12.53 -7.55
C CYS A 6 5.14 -11.09 -7.92
N TYR A 7 6.13 -10.26 -8.24
CA TYR A 7 5.88 -8.86 -8.65
C TYR A 7 5.00 -8.78 -9.90
N GLU A 8 5.28 -9.61 -10.89
CA GLU A 8 4.49 -9.64 -12.13
C GLU A 8 3.03 -9.98 -11.87
N SER A 9 2.76 -10.86 -10.91
CA SER A 9 1.40 -11.32 -10.61
C SER A 9 0.49 -10.23 -10.04
N PHE A 10 1.04 -9.24 -9.34
CA PHE A 10 0.23 -8.16 -8.76
C PHE A 10 0.48 -6.79 -9.42
N GLY A 11 1.19 -6.75 -10.52
CA GLY A 11 1.48 -5.52 -11.23
C GLY A 11 2.50 -4.62 -10.53
N GLY A 12 3.45 -5.21 -9.80
CA GLY A 12 4.59 -4.47 -9.26
C GLY A 12 5.63 -4.18 -10.35
N ASP A 13 6.48 -3.21 -10.09
CA ASP A 13 7.55 -2.83 -11.01
C ASP A 13 8.87 -3.43 -10.56
N PHE A 14 9.13 -4.65 -11.01
CA PHE A 14 10.33 -5.38 -10.60
C PHE A 14 11.62 -4.72 -11.06
N ASP A 15 11.63 -4.18 -12.28
CA ASP A 15 12.81 -3.49 -12.81
C ASP A 15 13.16 -2.27 -11.96
N ASP A 16 12.14 -1.54 -11.49
CA ASP A 16 12.33 -0.37 -10.64
C ASP A 16 12.92 -0.74 -9.27
N VAL A 17 12.39 -1.75 -8.60
CA VAL A 17 12.92 -2.17 -7.29
C VAL A 17 14.33 -2.72 -7.42
N ARG A 18 14.66 -3.41 -8.53
CA ARG A 18 16.00 -3.93 -8.79
C ARG A 18 17.05 -2.83 -8.94
N GLN A 19 16.67 -1.65 -9.34
CA GLN A 19 17.59 -0.51 -9.42
C GLN A 19 18.04 -0.04 -8.04
N ARG A 20 17.16 -0.14 -7.04
CA ARG A 20 17.47 0.24 -5.66
C ARG A 20 18.03 -0.90 -4.84
N ILE A 21 17.53 -2.11 -5.08
CA ILE A 21 17.92 -3.32 -4.34
C ILE A 21 18.37 -4.36 -5.38
N PRO A 22 19.67 -4.43 -5.68
CA PRO A 22 20.15 -5.24 -6.80
C PRO A 22 20.23 -6.75 -6.56
N LYS A 23 19.75 -7.23 -5.41
CA LYS A 23 19.75 -8.65 -5.06
C LYS A 23 18.33 -9.15 -4.83
N ASP A 24 17.94 -10.18 -5.59
CA ASP A 24 16.62 -10.80 -5.47
C ASP A 24 16.31 -11.27 -4.05
N GLU A 25 17.30 -11.84 -3.37
CA GLU A 25 17.16 -12.33 -1.98
C GLU A 25 16.76 -11.22 -1.03
N LEU A 26 17.32 -10.01 -1.20
CA LEU A 26 16.98 -8.86 -0.37
C LEU A 26 15.60 -8.33 -0.69
N ILE A 27 15.24 -8.29 -1.98
CA ILE A 27 13.89 -7.87 -2.40
C ILE A 27 12.86 -8.82 -1.77
N GLN A 28 13.10 -10.13 -1.85
CA GLN A 28 12.22 -11.14 -1.25
C GLN A 28 12.10 -10.95 0.26
N ARG A 29 13.19 -10.68 0.95
CA ARG A 29 13.20 -10.43 2.40
C ARG A 29 12.35 -9.21 2.76
N PHE A 30 12.51 -8.11 2.04
CA PHE A 30 11.73 -6.90 2.29
C PHE A 30 10.26 -7.09 1.93
N ALA A 31 9.96 -7.82 0.85
CA ALA A 31 8.58 -8.15 0.49
C ALA A 31 7.91 -8.98 1.59
N LEU A 32 8.59 -10.00 2.10
CA LEU A 32 8.07 -10.82 3.20
C LEU A 32 7.84 -9.99 4.47
N LYS A 33 8.73 -9.04 4.74
CA LYS A 33 8.59 -8.13 5.88
C LYS A 33 7.35 -7.24 5.78
N PHE A 34 6.90 -6.96 4.55
CA PHE A 34 5.68 -6.18 4.34
C PHE A 34 4.45 -6.85 4.97
N LEU A 35 4.44 -8.17 5.09
CA LEU A 35 3.34 -8.88 5.76
C LEU A 35 3.17 -8.48 7.24
N ASP A 36 4.23 -7.95 7.86
CA ASP A 36 4.22 -7.49 9.25
C ASP A 36 3.89 -5.99 9.38
N ASP A 37 3.78 -5.28 8.26
CA ASP A 37 3.45 -3.86 8.26
C ASP A 37 1.99 -3.65 8.69
N LYS A 38 1.78 -2.72 9.62
CA LYS A 38 0.46 -2.47 10.23
C LYS A 38 -0.30 -1.30 9.63
N SER A 39 0.26 -0.64 8.62
CA SER A 39 -0.35 0.57 8.07
C SER A 39 -1.71 0.33 7.44
N TYR A 40 -1.90 -0.78 6.74
CA TYR A 40 -3.20 -1.12 6.16
C TYR A 40 -4.27 -1.33 7.23
N GLU A 41 -3.96 -2.07 8.29
CA GLU A 41 -4.88 -2.28 9.42
C GLU A 41 -5.20 -0.96 10.11
N SER A 42 -4.20 -0.10 10.30
CA SER A 42 -4.38 1.21 10.89
C SER A 42 -5.24 2.12 10.02
N LEU A 43 -5.09 2.04 8.71
CA LEU A 43 -5.94 2.76 7.75
C LEU A 43 -7.39 2.32 7.86
N GLN A 44 -7.64 1.02 7.87
CA GLN A 44 -8.99 0.46 8.05
C GLN A 44 -9.62 0.95 9.36
N ALA A 45 -8.88 0.86 10.46
CA ALA A 45 -9.37 1.27 11.78
C ALA A 45 -9.66 2.78 11.82
N GLY A 46 -8.79 3.60 11.25
CA GLY A 46 -8.98 5.04 11.20
C GLY A 46 -10.26 5.43 10.47
N LEU A 47 -10.49 4.84 9.30
CA LEU A 47 -11.71 5.10 8.54
C LEU A 47 -12.96 4.60 9.26
N LYS A 48 -12.90 3.41 9.85
CA LYS A 48 -14.02 2.82 10.58
C LYS A 48 -14.41 3.65 11.80
N ASN A 49 -13.43 4.17 12.51
CA ASN A 49 -13.64 4.92 13.75
C ASN A 49 -13.78 6.42 13.54
N ASP A 50 -13.81 6.86 12.28
CA ASP A 50 -13.90 8.28 11.92
C ASP A 50 -12.72 9.09 12.48
N ASP A 51 -11.57 8.46 12.60
CA ASP A 51 -10.31 9.06 13.01
C ASP A 51 -9.50 9.42 11.77
N MET A 52 -9.73 10.62 11.25
CA MET A 52 -9.13 11.05 9.99
C MET A 52 -7.62 11.30 10.11
N ASP A 53 -7.13 11.67 11.29
CA ASP A 53 -5.68 11.80 11.50
C ASP A 53 -4.99 10.44 11.37
N GLN A 54 -5.53 9.43 12.04
CA GLN A 54 -5.00 8.06 11.94
C GLN A 54 -5.06 7.56 10.51
N ALA A 55 -6.18 7.77 9.82
CA ALA A 55 -6.38 7.33 8.44
C ALA A 55 -5.36 8.00 7.51
N PHE A 56 -5.17 9.32 7.64
CA PHE A 56 -4.20 10.05 6.81
C PHE A 56 -2.78 9.53 7.02
N ARG A 57 -2.35 9.40 8.27
CA ARG A 57 -1.00 8.92 8.61
C ARG A 57 -0.76 7.51 8.10
N ALA A 58 -1.75 6.64 8.24
CA ALA A 58 -1.66 5.26 7.77
C ALA A 58 -1.57 5.19 6.24
N ALA A 59 -2.39 5.97 5.53
CA ALA A 59 -2.33 6.04 4.07
C ALA A 59 -0.98 6.56 3.59
N HIS A 60 -0.45 7.59 4.25
CA HIS A 60 0.87 8.15 3.94
C HIS A 60 1.98 7.10 4.11
N HIS A 61 1.95 6.35 5.21
CA HIS A 61 2.93 5.29 5.47
C HIS A 61 2.82 4.17 4.44
N LEU A 62 1.60 3.72 4.15
CA LEU A 62 1.37 2.66 3.17
C LEU A 62 1.87 3.06 1.78
N LYS A 63 1.59 4.30 1.37
CA LYS A 63 2.13 4.86 0.13
C LYS A 63 3.66 4.81 0.11
N GLY A 64 4.31 5.25 1.20
CA GLY A 64 5.77 5.30 1.28
C GLY A 64 6.41 3.93 1.15
N VAL A 65 5.92 2.95 1.89
CA VAL A 65 6.41 1.57 1.83
C VAL A 65 6.17 0.98 0.44
N SER A 66 4.99 1.20 -0.13
CA SER A 66 4.64 0.68 -1.46
C SER A 66 5.56 1.26 -2.55
N GLN A 67 5.86 2.55 -2.48
CA GLN A 67 6.77 3.19 -3.41
C GLN A 67 8.20 2.66 -3.27
N ASN A 68 8.67 2.48 -2.04
CA ASN A 68 10.01 1.95 -1.79
C ASN A 68 10.19 0.53 -2.32
N LEU A 69 9.17 -0.28 -2.25
CA LEU A 69 9.19 -1.66 -2.74
C LEU A 69 8.67 -1.79 -4.18
N SER A 70 8.34 -0.68 -4.82
CA SER A 70 7.82 -0.65 -6.19
C SER A 70 6.54 -1.48 -6.37
N PHE A 71 5.68 -1.46 -5.34
CA PHE A 71 4.32 -1.98 -5.42
C PHE A 71 3.46 -0.91 -6.09
N LYS A 72 3.60 -0.80 -7.41
CA LYS A 72 3.11 0.34 -8.18
C LYS A 72 1.63 0.62 -7.99
N LYS A 73 0.78 -0.40 -8.13
CA LYS A 73 -0.67 -0.23 -8.02
C LYS A 73 -1.08 0.19 -6.61
N LEU A 74 -0.54 -0.46 -5.59
CA LEU A 74 -0.84 -0.13 -4.20
C LEU A 74 -0.33 1.28 -3.84
N GLY A 75 0.83 1.66 -4.37
CA GLY A 75 1.36 3.01 -4.19
C GLY A 75 0.44 4.07 -4.77
N ILE A 76 -0.11 3.83 -5.96
CA ILE A 76 -1.03 4.76 -6.62
C ILE A 76 -2.35 4.85 -5.83
N SER A 77 -2.97 3.73 -5.49
CA SER A 77 -4.26 3.74 -4.80
C SER A 77 -4.16 4.33 -3.39
N SER A 78 -3.10 4.00 -2.64
CA SER A 78 -2.90 4.59 -1.32
C SER A 78 -2.59 6.08 -1.39
N SER A 79 -1.89 6.54 -2.43
CA SER A 79 -1.62 7.95 -2.66
C SER A 79 -2.90 8.73 -2.97
N GLU A 80 -3.80 8.17 -3.78
CA GLU A 80 -5.08 8.81 -4.09
C GLU A 80 -5.93 8.98 -2.83
N LEU A 81 -6.00 7.96 -2.00
CA LEU A 81 -6.73 8.04 -0.73
C LEU A 81 -6.09 9.04 0.23
N MET A 82 -4.77 9.03 0.31
CA MET A 82 -4.03 9.99 1.14
C MET A 82 -4.35 11.43 0.75
N GLU A 83 -4.41 11.73 -0.55
CA GLU A 83 -4.71 13.09 -1.02
C GLU A 83 -6.10 13.56 -0.61
N VAL A 84 -7.11 12.68 -0.64
CA VAL A 84 -8.47 13.03 -0.18
C VAL A 84 -8.48 13.35 1.31
N LEU A 85 -7.61 12.70 2.09
CA LEU A 85 -7.52 12.89 3.54
C LEU A 85 -6.58 14.04 3.95
N ARG A 86 -5.79 14.58 3.03
CA ARG A 86 -4.70 15.52 3.34
C ARG A 86 -5.12 16.72 4.18
N HIS A 87 -6.28 17.29 3.90
CA HIS A 87 -6.74 18.51 4.56
C HIS A 87 -7.88 18.27 5.55
N TRP A 88 -7.87 17.11 6.20
CA TRP A 88 -8.94 16.69 7.10
C TRP A 88 -9.18 17.69 8.26
N GLU A 89 -8.14 18.43 8.68
CA GLU A 89 -8.24 19.39 9.77
C GLU A 89 -9.02 20.66 9.41
N THR A 90 -8.99 21.06 8.14
CA THR A 90 -9.53 22.35 7.69
C THR A 90 -10.70 22.21 6.73
N GLU A 91 -10.90 21.04 6.13
CA GLU A 91 -11.94 20.80 5.12
C GLU A 91 -12.71 19.52 5.44
N PRO A 92 -14.02 19.49 5.18
CA PRO A 92 -14.79 18.26 5.33
C PRO A 92 -14.24 17.17 4.42
N VAL A 93 -14.15 15.95 4.96
CA VAL A 93 -13.73 14.78 4.18
C VAL A 93 -14.94 14.15 3.50
N ASP A 94 -14.85 13.90 2.20
CA ASP A 94 -15.87 13.16 1.45
C ASP A 94 -15.75 11.68 1.78
N LYS A 95 -16.56 11.22 2.73
CA LYS A 95 -16.50 9.84 3.23
C LYS A 95 -16.88 8.81 2.18
N ALA A 96 -17.86 9.13 1.31
CA ALA A 96 -18.26 8.22 0.25
C ALA A 96 -17.12 8.01 -0.75
N HIS A 97 -16.41 9.07 -1.10
CA HIS A 97 -15.23 9.00 -1.97
C HIS A 97 -14.11 8.19 -1.31
N CYS A 98 -13.86 8.39 -0.01
CA CYS A 98 -12.89 7.60 0.74
C CYS A 98 -13.23 6.11 0.70
N GLU A 99 -14.50 5.75 0.85
CA GLU A 99 -14.92 4.35 0.80
C GLU A 99 -14.65 3.72 -0.57
N GLU A 100 -14.91 4.45 -1.65
CA GLU A 100 -14.61 3.98 -3.01
C GLU A 100 -13.12 3.77 -3.21
N LEU A 101 -12.31 4.75 -2.81
CA LEU A 101 -10.85 4.65 -2.92
C LEU A 101 -10.29 3.54 -2.05
N MET A 102 -10.88 3.32 -0.86
CA MET A 102 -10.46 2.24 0.03
C MET A 102 -10.72 0.87 -0.58
N LYS A 103 -11.77 0.70 -1.37
CA LYS A 103 -12.02 -0.56 -2.09
C LYS A 103 -10.85 -0.89 -3.02
N GLN A 104 -10.32 0.11 -3.73
CA GLN A 104 -9.18 -0.09 -4.60
C GLN A 104 -7.91 -0.40 -3.80
N VAL A 105 -7.66 0.32 -2.71
CA VAL A 105 -6.54 0.03 -1.81
C VAL A 105 -6.61 -1.40 -1.30
N SER A 106 -7.79 -1.84 -0.85
CA SER A 106 -8.01 -3.20 -0.35
C SER A 106 -7.71 -4.25 -1.42
N SER A 107 -8.21 -4.04 -2.63
CA SER A 107 -7.98 -4.94 -3.75
C SER A 107 -6.49 -5.05 -4.07
N ASP A 108 -5.79 -3.93 -4.15
CA ASP A 108 -4.37 -3.90 -4.45
C ASP A 108 -3.54 -4.51 -3.31
N TYR A 109 -3.91 -4.22 -2.06
CA TYR A 109 -3.25 -4.78 -0.88
C TYR A 109 -3.39 -6.31 -0.84
N GLU A 110 -4.59 -6.83 -1.08
CA GLU A 110 -4.84 -8.26 -1.09
C GLU A 110 -4.07 -8.97 -2.21
N ALA A 111 -3.97 -8.34 -3.38
CA ALA A 111 -3.19 -8.87 -4.49
C ALA A 111 -1.70 -8.98 -4.12
N VAL A 112 -1.14 -7.94 -3.51
CA VAL A 112 0.26 -7.92 -3.07
C VAL A 112 0.51 -8.98 -2.00
N THR A 113 -0.27 -8.96 -0.92
CA THR A 113 -0.04 -9.88 0.21
C THR A 113 -0.32 -11.33 -0.17
N GLY A 114 -1.35 -11.56 -0.98
CA GLY A 114 -1.65 -12.90 -1.50
C GLY A 114 -0.50 -13.48 -2.31
N ALA A 115 0.10 -12.66 -3.19
CA ALA A 115 1.26 -13.08 -3.98
C ALA A 115 2.49 -13.34 -3.09
N ILE A 116 2.77 -12.45 -2.14
CA ILE A 116 3.91 -12.60 -1.23
C ILE A 116 3.80 -13.89 -0.41
N ARG A 117 2.60 -14.27 0.00
CA ARG A 117 2.38 -15.51 0.74
C ARG A 117 2.67 -16.77 -0.08
N GLN A 118 2.78 -16.66 -1.39
CA GLN A 118 3.15 -17.77 -2.28
C GLN A 118 4.67 -17.95 -2.42
N LEU A 119 5.47 -17.05 -1.87
CA LEU A 119 6.95 -17.13 -1.93
C LEU A 119 7.53 -18.30 -1.10
#